data_aa2c857bf408758f35bc3639b1d4d456
#
_entry.id   aa2c857bf408758f35bc3639b1d4d456
#
_cell.length_a   1.000
_cell.length_b   1.000
_cell.length_c   1.000
_cell.angle_alpha   90.00
_cell.angle_beta   90.00
_cell.angle_gamma   90.00
#
_symmetry.space_group_name_H-M   'P 1'
#
loop_
_entity.id
_entity.type
_entity.pdbx_description
1 polymer ?
#
loop_
_entity_poly.entity_id
_entity_poly.type
_entity_poly.pdbx_seq_one_letter_code
_entity_poly.pdbx_strand_id
1 'polypeptide(L)'
;MITMKIVSVREKPEYKDKAINYFQRKWQSVLPVIYEDCISHSIGAITLLPQWYLLEKEGAIIGCSGLITNDFISRMDLYPWICALYIEEKHRGNGYGSLLIEKSKDDTKKAGFDHLYLSTDHIGYYEKYGFTYIGQGYHPWGEESRIYQCRL
;
A
#
# COMPACT_ATOMS: atom_id res chain seq x y z
N MET A 1 -22.38 12.80 11.07
CA MET A 1 -21.87 11.81 10.13
C MET A 1 -20.38 11.97 9.97
N ILE A 2 -19.63 10.87 10.09
CA ILE A 2 -18.19 10.89 9.90
C ILE A 2 -17.89 10.81 8.41
N THR A 3 -17.14 11.80 7.91
CA THR A 3 -16.72 11.82 6.51
C THR A 3 -15.35 11.15 6.36
N MET A 4 -15.31 10.05 5.63
CA MET A 4 -14.08 9.33 5.31
C MET A 4 -13.95 9.18 3.82
N LYS A 5 -12.73 9.30 3.32
CA LYS A 5 -12.44 9.02 1.90
C LYS A 5 -11.03 8.49 1.72
N ILE A 6 -10.89 7.67 0.68
CA ILE A 6 -9.58 7.24 0.21
C ILE A 6 -9.21 8.15 -0.96
N VAL A 7 -8.03 8.74 -0.90
CA VAL A 7 -7.50 9.60 -1.95
C VAL A 7 -6.43 8.84 -2.70
N SER A 8 -6.58 8.71 -4.01
CA SER A 8 -5.51 8.27 -4.88
C SER A 8 -4.76 9.50 -5.37
N VAL A 9 -3.46 9.54 -5.14
CA VAL A 9 -2.63 10.70 -5.56
C VAL A 9 -2.67 10.88 -7.08
N ARG A 10 -2.77 9.79 -7.83
CA ARG A 10 -2.86 9.87 -9.30
C ARG A 10 -4.15 10.53 -9.77
N GLU A 11 -5.25 10.27 -9.07
CA GLU A 11 -6.55 10.87 -9.38
C GLU A 11 -6.66 12.30 -8.87
N LYS A 12 -5.95 12.61 -7.78
CA LYS A 12 -5.94 13.93 -7.14
C LYS A 12 -4.51 14.41 -6.92
N PRO A 13 -3.84 14.89 -7.98
CA PRO A 13 -2.42 15.30 -7.91
C PRO A 13 -2.13 16.42 -6.92
N GLU A 14 -3.13 17.18 -6.53
CA GLU A 14 -2.99 18.22 -5.51
C GLU A 14 -2.59 17.66 -4.14
N TYR A 15 -2.78 16.35 -3.91
CA TYR A 15 -2.36 15.68 -2.69
C TYR A 15 -0.90 15.21 -2.71
N LYS A 16 -0.18 15.41 -3.80
CA LYS A 16 1.18 14.88 -3.97
C LYS A 16 2.10 15.22 -2.79
N ASP A 17 2.21 16.50 -2.46
CA ASP A 17 3.14 16.92 -1.41
C ASP A 17 2.71 16.43 -0.02
N LYS A 18 1.42 16.43 0.25
CA LYS A 18 0.88 15.86 1.50
C LYS A 18 1.20 14.38 1.62
N ALA A 19 1.07 13.64 0.52
CA ALA A 19 1.36 12.20 0.49
C ALA A 19 2.85 11.96 0.72
N ILE A 20 3.72 12.64 -0.01
CA ILE A 20 5.18 12.50 0.15
C ILE A 20 5.55 12.73 1.61
N ASN A 21 5.11 13.84 2.20
CA ASN A 21 5.39 14.15 3.60
C ASN A 21 4.87 13.07 4.55
N TYR A 22 3.66 12.58 4.32
CA TYR A 22 3.06 11.58 5.20
C TYR A 22 3.82 10.26 5.16
N PHE A 23 4.11 9.75 3.97
CA PHE A 23 4.89 8.50 3.83
C PHE A 23 6.28 8.65 4.43
N GLN A 24 6.96 9.76 4.19
CA GLN A 24 8.30 10.00 4.76
C GLN A 24 8.29 9.99 6.29
N ARG A 25 7.27 10.56 6.91
CA ARG A 25 7.16 10.60 8.37
C ARG A 25 6.83 9.24 8.98
N LYS A 26 6.03 8.44 8.30
CA LYS A 26 5.58 7.14 8.83
C LYS A 26 6.56 6.01 8.56
N TRP A 27 7.33 6.11 7.51
CA TRP A 27 8.26 5.07 7.07
C TRP A 27 9.69 5.60 7.06
N GLN A 28 10.18 5.98 8.24
CA GLN A 28 11.48 6.64 8.39
C GLN A 28 12.67 5.74 8.10
N SER A 29 12.48 4.43 8.08
CA SER A 29 13.51 3.47 7.67
C SER A 29 13.77 3.48 6.15
N VAL A 30 12.86 4.08 5.38
CA VAL A 30 13.00 4.24 3.94
C VAL A 30 13.61 5.61 3.67
N LEU A 31 14.61 5.68 2.80
CA LEU A 31 15.22 6.95 2.41
C LEU A 31 14.15 7.90 1.87
N PRO A 32 14.09 9.15 2.36
CA PRO A 32 13.04 10.09 1.94
C PRO A 32 12.91 10.28 0.43
N VAL A 33 14.03 10.24 -0.29
CA VAL A 33 14.05 10.41 -1.76
C VAL A 33 13.23 9.32 -2.47
N ILE A 34 13.11 8.13 -1.88
CA ILE A 34 12.33 7.04 -2.49
C ILE A 34 10.88 7.47 -2.65
N TYR A 35 10.26 7.99 -1.59
CA TYR A 35 8.86 8.43 -1.67
C TYR A 35 8.69 9.67 -2.53
N GLU A 36 9.61 10.62 -2.44
CA GLU A 36 9.57 11.82 -3.28
C GLU A 36 9.58 11.44 -4.76
N ASP A 37 10.48 10.54 -5.15
CA ASP A 37 10.63 10.13 -6.54
C ASP A 37 9.47 9.25 -7.02
N CYS A 38 9.15 8.18 -6.28
CA CYS A 38 8.15 7.22 -6.74
C CYS A 38 6.72 7.80 -6.74
N ILE A 39 6.38 8.63 -5.76
CA ILE A 39 5.06 9.26 -5.73
C ILE A 39 4.93 10.31 -6.83
N SER A 40 5.97 11.12 -7.03
CA SER A 40 5.98 12.13 -8.09
C SER A 40 5.82 11.50 -9.47
N HIS A 41 6.53 10.41 -9.75
CA HIS A 41 6.47 9.73 -11.04
C HIS A 41 5.22 8.87 -11.23
N SER A 42 4.43 8.63 -10.19
CA SER A 42 3.16 7.92 -10.33
C SER A 42 2.13 8.76 -11.08
N ILE A 43 2.23 10.08 -10.95
CA ILE A 43 1.32 11.00 -11.62
C ILE A 43 1.66 11.03 -13.11
N GLY A 44 0.69 10.69 -13.95
CA GLY A 44 0.90 10.63 -15.38
C GLY A 44 1.64 9.38 -15.87
N ALA A 45 1.86 8.40 -15.02
CA ALA A 45 2.46 7.14 -15.43
C ALA A 45 1.58 6.44 -16.48
N ILE A 46 2.23 5.76 -17.42
CA ILE A 46 1.54 5.13 -18.56
C ILE A 46 0.79 3.84 -18.18
N THR A 47 1.14 3.21 -17.07
CA THR A 47 0.44 2.03 -16.56
C THR A 47 -0.39 2.40 -15.33
N LEU A 48 -1.26 1.48 -14.87
CA LEU A 48 -2.09 1.73 -13.70
C LEU A 48 -1.32 1.61 -12.37
N LEU A 49 -0.05 1.24 -12.41
CA LEU A 49 0.83 1.16 -11.23
C LEU A 49 1.96 2.18 -11.37
N PRO A 50 2.50 2.68 -10.26
CA PRO A 50 2.03 2.46 -8.89
C PRO A 50 0.82 3.31 -8.53
N GLN A 51 0.15 2.94 -7.44
CA GLN A 51 -0.88 3.76 -6.82
C GLN A 51 -0.44 4.11 -5.40
N TRP A 52 -0.71 5.34 -4.98
CA TRP A 52 -0.42 5.79 -3.63
C TRP A 52 -1.67 6.36 -3.02
N TYR A 53 -2.07 5.82 -1.86
CA TYR A 53 -3.34 6.13 -1.22
C TYR A 53 -3.16 6.81 0.12
N LEU A 54 -4.03 7.77 0.40
CA LEU A 54 -4.20 8.35 1.72
C LEU A 54 -5.62 8.06 2.20
N LEU A 55 -5.76 7.75 3.48
CA LEU A 55 -7.08 7.66 4.12
C LEU A 55 -7.30 8.94 4.90
N GLU A 56 -8.35 9.67 4.54
CA GLU A 56 -8.69 10.95 5.15
C GLU A 56 -9.98 10.81 5.93
N LYS A 57 -9.97 11.28 7.18
CA LYS A 57 -11.14 11.29 8.05
C LYS A 57 -11.34 12.70 8.54
N GLU A 58 -12.50 13.30 8.18
CA GLU A 58 -12.86 14.66 8.57
C GLU A 58 -11.74 15.68 8.27
N GLY A 59 -11.15 15.57 7.11
CA GLY A 59 -10.10 16.47 6.65
C GLY A 59 -8.68 16.15 7.13
N ALA A 60 -8.52 15.16 8.01
CA ALA A 60 -7.21 14.77 8.52
C ALA A 60 -6.75 13.44 7.90
N ILE A 61 -5.49 13.36 7.54
CA ILE A 61 -4.91 12.11 7.04
C ILE A 61 -4.63 11.21 8.23
N ILE A 62 -5.23 10.01 8.23
CA ILE A 62 -5.10 9.04 9.32
C ILE A 62 -4.47 7.71 8.89
N GLY A 63 -4.15 7.55 7.62
CA GLY A 63 -3.53 6.33 7.13
C GLY A 63 -3.07 6.44 5.70
N CYS A 64 -2.33 5.43 5.27
CA CYS A 64 -1.79 5.37 3.92
C CYS A 64 -1.53 3.93 3.49
N SER A 65 -1.38 3.74 2.19
CA SER A 65 -0.82 2.51 1.61
C SER A 65 -0.37 2.77 0.17
N GLY A 66 0.44 1.86 -0.36
CA GLY A 66 0.84 1.87 -1.75
C GLY A 66 0.47 0.56 -2.44
N LEU A 67 0.38 0.62 -3.76
CA LEU A 67 0.19 -0.53 -4.62
C LEU A 67 1.26 -0.46 -5.70
N ILE A 68 2.21 -1.38 -5.67
CA ILE A 68 3.44 -1.29 -6.46
C ILE A 68 3.77 -2.61 -7.15
N THR A 69 4.69 -2.55 -8.11
CA THR A 69 5.06 -3.75 -8.90
C THR A 69 5.92 -4.73 -8.13
N ASN A 70 6.82 -4.26 -7.26
CA ASN A 70 7.66 -5.12 -6.42
C ASN A 70 8.03 -4.37 -5.13
N ASP A 71 7.89 -5.05 -3.99
CA ASP A 71 8.15 -4.48 -2.67
C ASP A 71 9.58 -4.82 -2.20
N PHE A 72 10.58 -4.61 -3.06
CA PHE A 72 11.99 -4.88 -2.77
C PHE A 72 12.20 -6.32 -2.30
N ILE A 73 11.57 -7.28 -2.99
CA ILE A 73 11.56 -8.68 -2.60
C ILE A 73 11.89 -9.58 -3.79
N SER A 74 12.51 -10.72 -3.50
CA SER A 74 13.06 -11.63 -4.51
C SER A 74 12.03 -12.28 -5.44
N ARG A 75 10.77 -12.33 -5.03
CA ARG A 75 9.70 -12.91 -5.86
C ARG A 75 9.21 -11.88 -6.88
N MET A 76 10.05 -11.60 -7.85
CA MET A 76 9.79 -10.66 -8.93
C MET A 76 8.81 -11.19 -9.98
N ASP A 77 8.50 -12.48 -9.91
CA ASP A 77 7.47 -13.14 -10.71
C ASP A 77 6.06 -12.81 -10.23
N LEU A 78 5.91 -12.27 -9.01
CA LEU A 78 4.62 -11.96 -8.40
C LEU A 78 4.42 -10.45 -8.37
N TYR A 79 3.25 -9.98 -8.79
CA TYR A 79 2.88 -8.57 -8.72
C TYR A 79 1.37 -8.42 -8.97
N PRO A 80 0.72 -7.32 -8.54
CA PRO A 80 1.28 -6.21 -7.75
C PRO A 80 1.29 -6.52 -6.24
N TRP A 81 1.90 -5.59 -5.48
CA TRP A 81 2.06 -5.72 -4.03
C TRP A 81 1.45 -4.53 -3.30
N ILE A 82 0.75 -4.80 -2.20
CA ILE A 82 0.45 -3.75 -1.21
C ILE A 82 1.72 -3.47 -0.43
N CYS A 83 2.03 -2.20 -0.24
CA CYS A 83 3.14 -1.77 0.60
C CYS A 83 2.73 -0.63 1.51
N ALA A 84 3.54 -0.41 2.56
CA ALA A 84 3.45 0.76 3.42
C ALA A 84 2.04 1.00 4.01
N LEU A 85 1.32 -0.06 4.33
CA LEU A 85 0.01 0.04 4.96
C LEU A 85 0.15 0.51 6.40
N TYR A 86 -0.45 1.65 6.71
CA TYR A 86 -0.35 2.27 8.03
C TYR A 86 -1.65 2.97 8.39
N ILE A 87 -2.09 2.80 9.64
CA ILE A 87 -3.20 3.56 10.24
C ILE A 87 -2.66 4.20 11.51
N GLU A 88 -2.96 5.48 11.72
CA GLU A 88 -2.58 6.19 12.96
C GLU A 88 -3.02 5.39 14.18
N GLU A 89 -2.14 5.30 15.17
CA GLU A 89 -2.35 4.43 16.33
C GLU A 89 -3.69 4.68 17.02
N LYS A 90 -4.06 5.93 17.21
CA LYS A 90 -5.32 6.30 17.87
C LYS A 90 -6.57 5.94 17.07
N HIS A 91 -6.41 5.58 15.79
CA HIS A 91 -7.52 5.19 14.91
C HIS A 91 -7.57 3.70 14.64
N ARG A 92 -6.67 2.91 15.22
CA ARG A 92 -6.63 1.45 15.04
C ARG A 92 -7.78 0.78 15.79
N GLY A 93 -8.09 -0.46 15.38
CA GLY A 93 -9.15 -1.23 15.99
C GLY A 93 -10.54 -0.91 15.46
N ASN A 94 -10.65 -0.09 14.42
CA ASN A 94 -11.91 0.31 13.79
C ASN A 94 -12.11 -0.29 12.39
N GLY A 95 -11.20 -1.17 11.95
CA GLY A 95 -11.28 -1.77 10.62
C GLY A 95 -10.87 -0.85 9.47
N TYR A 96 -10.25 0.29 9.75
CA TYR A 96 -9.90 1.26 8.70
C TYR A 96 -8.85 0.73 7.73
N GLY A 97 -7.94 -0.14 8.19
CA GLY A 97 -6.97 -0.78 7.30
C GLY A 97 -7.63 -1.59 6.20
N SER A 98 -8.78 -2.18 6.48
CA SER A 98 -9.52 -2.95 5.48
C SER A 98 -10.01 -2.09 4.32
N LEU A 99 -10.27 -0.81 4.55
CA LEU A 99 -10.70 0.12 3.49
C LEU A 99 -9.58 0.28 2.44
N LEU A 100 -8.33 0.42 2.91
CA LEU A 100 -7.17 0.52 2.03
C LEU A 100 -6.88 -0.80 1.33
N ILE A 101 -7.05 -1.92 2.02
CA ILE A 101 -6.88 -3.26 1.43
C ILE A 101 -7.91 -3.47 0.31
N GLU A 102 -9.17 -3.16 0.56
CA GLU A 102 -10.23 -3.32 -0.44
C GLU A 102 -10.03 -2.39 -1.65
N LYS A 103 -9.57 -1.17 -1.43
CA LYS A 103 -9.22 -0.26 -2.52
C LYS A 103 -8.10 -0.84 -3.39
N SER A 104 -7.08 -1.42 -2.76
CA SER A 104 -5.98 -2.07 -3.48
C SER A 104 -6.47 -3.27 -4.30
N LYS A 105 -7.37 -4.08 -3.75
CA LYS A 105 -7.97 -5.20 -4.47
C LYS A 105 -8.75 -4.72 -5.69
N ASP A 106 -9.57 -3.69 -5.53
CA ASP A 106 -10.37 -3.14 -6.63
C ASP A 106 -9.49 -2.59 -7.74
N ASP A 107 -8.48 -1.82 -7.40
CA ASP A 107 -7.58 -1.22 -8.40
C ASP A 107 -6.71 -2.29 -9.08
N THR A 108 -6.29 -3.30 -8.35
CA THR A 108 -5.54 -4.44 -8.90
C THR A 108 -6.39 -5.17 -9.94
N LYS A 109 -7.65 -5.43 -9.61
CA LYS A 109 -8.57 -6.10 -10.53
C LYS A 109 -8.85 -5.24 -11.77
N LYS A 110 -9.05 -3.94 -11.59
CA LYS A 110 -9.24 -2.99 -12.71
C LYS A 110 -8.01 -2.91 -13.59
N ALA A 111 -6.82 -3.12 -13.04
CA ALA A 111 -5.58 -3.14 -13.80
C ALA A 111 -5.39 -4.44 -14.60
N GLY A 112 -6.30 -5.41 -14.46
CA GLY A 112 -6.27 -6.65 -15.22
C GLY A 112 -5.55 -7.80 -14.53
N PHE A 113 -5.17 -7.64 -13.28
CA PHE A 113 -4.55 -8.70 -12.49
C PHE A 113 -5.61 -9.50 -11.74
N ASP A 114 -5.33 -10.78 -11.52
CA ASP A 114 -6.24 -11.67 -10.79
C ASP A 114 -5.71 -12.05 -9.40
N HIS A 115 -4.54 -11.54 -9.04
CA HIS A 115 -3.93 -11.76 -7.73
C HIS A 115 -3.31 -10.48 -7.18
N LEU A 116 -3.26 -10.39 -5.85
CA LEU A 116 -2.64 -9.30 -5.11
C LEU A 116 -1.77 -9.90 -4.02
N TYR A 117 -0.60 -9.31 -3.81
CA TYR A 117 0.41 -9.83 -2.88
C TYR A 117 0.77 -8.80 -1.82
N LEU A 118 1.30 -9.29 -0.71
CA LEU A 118 1.97 -8.46 0.29
C LEU A 118 3.02 -9.27 1.02
N SER A 119 4.01 -8.58 1.57
CA SER A 119 5.02 -9.17 2.45
C SER A 119 4.89 -8.56 3.84
N THR A 120 5.00 -9.40 4.88
CA THR A 120 4.81 -8.95 6.26
C THR A 120 5.43 -9.96 7.22
N ASP A 121 5.65 -9.53 8.46
CA ASP A 121 6.01 -10.41 9.56
C ASP A 121 4.79 -10.79 10.42
N HIS A 122 3.64 -10.18 10.16
CA HIS A 122 2.41 -10.45 10.90
C HIS A 122 1.81 -11.79 10.52
N ILE A 123 1.25 -12.50 11.52
CA ILE A 123 0.55 -13.75 11.34
C ILE A 123 -0.87 -13.55 11.87
N GLY A 124 -1.88 -13.97 11.07
CA GLY A 124 -3.29 -13.92 11.49
C GLY A 124 -4.02 -12.63 11.14
N TYR A 125 -3.32 -11.57 10.74
CA TYR A 125 -3.97 -10.29 10.41
C TYR A 125 -4.58 -10.31 9.00
N TYR A 126 -3.75 -10.61 8.00
CA TYR A 126 -4.19 -10.52 6.60
C TYR A 126 -5.06 -11.69 6.17
N GLU A 127 -4.99 -12.80 6.87
CA GLU A 127 -5.87 -13.94 6.62
C GLU A 127 -7.35 -13.59 6.76
N LYS A 128 -7.66 -12.63 7.63
CA LYS A 128 -9.04 -12.12 7.80
C LYS A 128 -9.57 -11.43 6.54
N TYR A 129 -8.68 -10.99 5.65
CA TYR A 129 -9.04 -10.25 4.46
C TYR A 129 -8.88 -11.06 3.18
N GLY A 130 -8.77 -12.37 3.29
CA GLY A 130 -8.73 -13.28 2.14
C GLY A 130 -7.32 -13.58 1.64
N PHE A 131 -6.29 -13.23 2.40
CA PHE A 131 -4.90 -13.54 2.03
C PHE A 131 -4.47 -14.88 2.60
N THR A 132 -3.71 -15.62 1.81
CA THR A 132 -3.16 -16.94 2.17
C THR A 132 -1.63 -16.88 2.13
N TYR A 133 -0.99 -17.46 3.12
CA TYR A 133 0.47 -17.57 3.17
C TYR A 133 0.94 -18.52 2.05
N ILE A 134 1.93 -18.08 1.25
CA ILE A 134 2.46 -18.88 0.15
C ILE A 134 3.96 -19.16 0.24
N GLY A 135 4.65 -18.68 1.27
CA GLY A 135 6.06 -18.93 1.47
C GLY A 135 6.82 -17.70 1.90
N GLN A 136 8.13 -17.78 1.88
CA GLN A 136 9.04 -16.70 2.25
C GLN A 136 9.62 -16.03 1.01
N GLY A 137 9.92 -14.74 1.13
CA GLY A 137 10.71 -14.00 0.15
C GLY A 137 11.85 -13.28 0.85
N TYR A 138 12.81 -12.77 0.06
CA TYR A 138 14.06 -12.22 0.59
C TYR A 138 14.24 -10.79 0.09
N HIS A 139 14.63 -9.91 1.02
CA HIS A 139 14.90 -8.50 0.71
C HIS A 139 16.39 -8.28 0.41
N PRO A 140 16.74 -7.26 -0.39
CA PRO A 140 18.14 -7.00 -0.75
C PRO A 140 19.08 -6.76 0.44
N TRP A 141 18.52 -6.33 1.58
CA TRP A 141 19.30 -6.05 2.80
C TRP A 141 19.45 -7.27 3.71
N GLY A 142 19.01 -8.46 3.27
CA GLY A 142 19.25 -9.73 3.98
C GLY A 142 18.12 -10.23 4.86
N GLU A 143 17.06 -9.45 5.04
CA GLU A 143 15.89 -9.90 5.80
C GLU A 143 14.98 -10.76 4.93
N GLU A 144 14.20 -11.62 5.56
CA GLU A 144 13.15 -12.38 4.89
C GLU A 144 11.78 -11.97 5.42
N SER A 145 10.75 -12.14 4.62
CA SER A 145 9.37 -11.85 4.98
C SER A 145 8.43 -12.94 4.52
N ARG A 146 7.31 -13.06 5.22
CA ARG A 146 6.22 -13.95 4.81
C ARG A 146 5.50 -13.31 3.63
N ILE A 147 5.20 -14.11 2.63
CA ILE A 147 4.45 -13.65 1.45
C ILE A 147 3.02 -14.17 1.54
N TYR A 148 2.08 -13.27 1.33
CA TYR A 148 0.66 -13.56 1.29
C TYR A 148 0.07 -13.23 -0.07
N GLN A 149 -0.89 -14.04 -0.49
CA GLN A 149 -1.56 -13.94 -1.79
C GLN A 149 -3.05 -13.85 -1.59
N CYS A 150 -3.70 -12.98 -2.34
CA CYS A 150 -5.15 -12.91 -2.43
C CYS A 150 -5.55 -13.07 -3.89
N ARG A 151 -6.46 -14.01 -4.16
CA ARG A 151 -7.08 -14.16 -5.47
C ARG A 151 -8.28 -13.22 -5.55
N LEU A 152 -8.37 -12.50 -6.66
CA LEU A 152 -9.41 -11.49 -6.87
C LEU A 152 -10.60 -11.99 -7.69
#